data_b99d5746013b76d81287fa63553d1d34
#
_entry.id   b99d5746013b76d81287fa63553d1d34
#
_cell.length_a   1.000
_cell.length_b   1.000
_cell.length_c   1.000
_cell.angle_alpha   90.00
_cell.angle_beta   90.00
_cell.angle_gamma   90.00
#
_symmetry.space_group_name_H-M   'P 1'
#
loop_
_entity.id
_entity.type
_entity.pdbx_description
1 polymer ?
#
loop_
_entity_poly.entity_id
_entity_poly.type
_entity_poly.pdbx_seq_one_letter_code
_entity_poly.pdbx_strand_id
1 'polypeptide(L)'
;DRYVAEALKDPESRLYILLKDGQVIGTCTVDLSSDTNYFYGLAISEPERGKGYGSYLAKSLVNQLIEQNDKEFQIAVEDSNIGAKRLYEKIGFVKQTQVVYLNKKGVRDSEV
;
A
#
# COMPACT_ATOMS: atom_id res chain seq x y z
N ASP A 1 6.81 -18.42 3.32
CA ASP A 1 5.36 -18.24 3.34
C ASP A 1 4.98 -16.83 3.79
N ARG A 2 4.26 -16.11 2.96
CA ARG A 2 3.89 -14.72 3.24
C ARG A 2 2.47 -14.44 2.80
N TYR A 3 1.78 -13.60 3.55
CA TYR A 3 0.44 -13.17 3.22
C TYR A 3 0.08 -11.89 3.95
N VAL A 4 -0.96 -11.21 3.47
CA VAL A 4 -1.46 -9.97 4.05
C VAL A 4 -2.76 -10.26 4.78
N ALA A 5 -2.86 -9.80 6.01
CA ALA A 5 -4.05 -9.98 6.83
C ALA A 5 -4.54 -8.64 7.38
N GLU A 6 -5.82 -8.56 7.63
CA GLU A 6 -6.46 -7.42 8.27
C GLU A 6 -6.37 -7.58 9.78
N ALA A 7 -5.63 -6.68 10.44
CA ALA A 7 -5.41 -6.78 11.88
C ALA A 7 -6.49 -6.06 12.68
N LEU A 8 -7.00 -4.93 12.18
CA LEU A 8 -8.07 -4.18 12.81
C LEU A 8 -9.14 -3.86 11.77
N LYS A 9 -10.38 -4.13 12.11
CA LYS A 9 -11.53 -3.84 11.27
C LYS A 9 -12.32 -2.68 11.82
N ASP A 10 -12.10 -1.51 11.24
CA ASP A 10 -12.91 -0.34 11.48
C ASP A 10 -13.55 0.03 10.14
N PRO A 11 -14.82 0.44 10.09
CA PRO A 11 -15.44 0.80 8.82
C PRO A 11 -14.70 1.89 8.05
N GLU A 12 -14.02 2.79 8.75
CA GLU A 12 -13.36 3.93 8.12
C GLU A 12 -11.83 3.82 8.10
N SER A 13 -11.24 2.95 8.91
CA SER A 13 -9.79 2.84 8.99
C SER A 13 -9.41 1.39 9.28
N ARG A 14 -8.61 0.80 8.41
CA ARG A 14 -8.20 -0.59 8.54
C ARG A 14 -6.70 -0.69 8.61
N LEU A 15 -6.22 -1.50 9.57
CA LEU A 15 -4.80 -1.82 9.64
C LEU A 15 -4.57 -3.16 8.98
N TYR A 16 -3.64 -3.18 8.03
CA TYR A 16 -3.21 -4.41 7.37
C TYR A 16 -1.79 -4.74 7.81
N ILE A 17 -1.53 -6.02 7.94
CA ILE A 17 -0.20 -6.51 8.30
C ILE A 17 0.28 -7.49 7.24
N LEU A 18 1.59 -7.47 7.01
CA LEU A 18 2.26 -8.45 6.16
C LEU A 18 2.96 -9.45 7.08
N LEU A 19 2.61 -10.71 6.90
CA LEU A 19 3.17 -11.81 7.68
C LEU A 19 4.11 -12.65 6.82
N LYS A 20 5.21 -13.01 7.42
CA LYS A 20 6.18 -13.94 6.81
C LYS A 20 6.55 -14.97 7.87
N ASP A 21 6.25 -16.23 7.58
CA ASP A 21 6.51 -17.34 8.50
C ASP A 21 5.96 -17.07 9.91
N GLY A 22 4.76 -16.48 9.97
CA GLY A 22 4.08 -16.23 11.23
C GLY A 22 4.48 -14.96 11.95
N GLN A 23 5.42 -14.19 11.39
CA GLN A 23 5.88 -12.94 12.01
C GLN A 23 5.43 -11.73 11.22
N VAL A 24 5.05 -10.67 11.92
CA VAL A 24 4.68 -9.40 11.28
C VAL A 24 5.95 -8.70 10.83
N ILE A 25 6.09 -8.49 9.53
CA ILE A 25 7.25 -7.79 8.96
C ILE A 25 6.87 -6.50 8.26
N GLY A 26 5.61 -6.20 8.15
CA GLY A 26 5.17 -4.94 7.52
C GLY A 26 3.78 -4.56 7.96
N THR A 27 3.47 -3.28 7.85
CA THR A 27 2.16 -2.72 8.18
C THR A 27 1.78 -1.63 7.18
N CYS A 28 0.48 -1.42 7.02
CA CYS A 28 -0.05 -0.29 6.27
C CYS A 28 -1.46 -0.03 6.76
N THR A 29 -1.80 1.25 6.93
CA THR A 29 -3.16 1.64 7.27
C THR A 29 -3.85 2.20 6.04
N VAL A 30 -5.14 1.88 5.88
CA VAL A 30 -5.96 2.40 4.80
C VAL A 30 -7.13 3.15 5.40
N ASP A 31 -7.22 4.44 5.10
CA ASP A 31 -8.35 5.28 5.49
C ASP A 31 -9.40 5.20 4.39
N LEU A 32 -10.59 4.77 4.74
CA LEU A 32 -11.71 4.59 3.82
C LEU A 32 -12.78 5.67 3.95
N SER A 33 -12.56 6.66 4.82
CA SER A 33 -13.57 7.67 5.13
C SER A 33 -13.71 8.74 4.05
N SER A 34 -12.73 8.85 3.14
CA SER A 34 -12.75 9.86 2.08
C SER A 34 -13.17 9.26 0.73
N ASP A 35 -13.06 10.08 -0.32
CA ASP A 35 -13.34 9.64 -1.68
C ASP A 35 -12.29 8.71 -2.25
N THR A 36 -11.19 8.53 -1.57
CA THR A 36 -10.11 7.66 -2.01
C THR A 36 -9.84 6.57 -0.98
N ASN A 37 -9.21 5.50 -1.45
CA ASN A 37 -8.57 4.53 -0.57
C ASN A 37 -7.20 5.14 -0.23
N TYR A 38 -7.08 5.73 0.94
CA TYR A 38 -5.89 6.49 1.30
C TYR A 38 -4.94 5.63 2.14
N PHE A 39 -3.78 5.32 1.57
CA PHE A 39 -2.75 4.52 2.24
C PHE A 39 -1.82 5.43 3.04
N TYR A 40 -1.52 5.02 4.27
CA TYR A 40 -0.50 5.70 5.04
C TYR A 40 0.16 4.73 6.02
N GLY A 41 1.34 5.10 6.50
CA GLY A 41 2.06 4.27 7.45
C GLY A 41 2.58 2.97 6.87
N LEU A 42 2.79 2.90 5.56
CA LEU A 42 3.40 1.71 4.96
C LEU A 42 4.84 1.60 5.43
N ALA A 43 5.15 0.53 6.13
CA ALA A 43 6.47 0.31 6.70
C ALA A 43 6.83 -1.17 6.67
N ILE A 44 8.09 -1.44 6.41
CA ILE A 44 8.66 -2.79 6.43
C ILE A 44 9.76 -2.83 7.48
N SER A 45 9.80 -3.91 8.25
CA SER A 45 10.86 -4.12 9.26
C SER A 45 12.23 -3.99 8.64
N GLU A 46 13.14 -3.36 9.34
CA GLU A 46 14.49 -3.07 8.82
C GLU A 46 15.19 -4.29 8.23
N PRO A 47 15.24 -5.46 8.90
CA PRO A 47 15.92 -6.63 8.34
C PRO A 47 15.32 -7.15 7.04
N GLU A 48 14.07 -6.80 6.76
CA GLU A 48 13.35 -7.29 5.59
C GLU A 48 13.27 -6.27 4.45
N ARG A 49 13.91 -5.12 4.61
CA ARG A 49 13.91 -4.08 3.57
C ARG A 49 14.79 -4.47 2.39
N GLY A 50 14.46 -3.92 1.23
CA GLY A 50 15.22 -4.19 0.01
C GLY A 50 14.93 -5.53 -0.63
N LYS A 51 13.89 -6.23 -0.19
CA LYS A 51 13.53 -7.55 -0.68
C LYS A 51 12.20 -7.57 -1.46
N GLY A 52 11.62 -6.40 -1.71
CA GLY A 52 10.36 -6.30 -2.47
C GLY A 52 9.10 -6.42 -1.64
N TYR A 53 9.19 -6.48 -0.33
CA TYR A 53 7.99 -6.66 0.51
C TYR A 53 7.09 -5.43 0.55
N GLY A 54 7.65 -4.23 0.45
CA GLY A 54 6.83 -3.02 0.38
C GLY A 54 5.95 -3.02 -0.86
N SER A 55 6.53 -3.39 -2.00
CA SER A 55 5.79 -3.51 -3.25
C SER A 55 4.73 -4.62 -3.15
N TYR A 56 5.08 -5.75 -2.58
CA TYR A 56 4.15 -6.85 -2.38
C TYR A 56 2.94 -6.41 -1.54
N LEU A 57 3.20 -5.73 -0.42
CA LEU A 57 2.14 -5.26 0.47
C LEU A 57 1.22 -4.25 -0.24
N ALA A 58 1.80 -3.25 -0.90
CA ALA A 58 1.02 -2.23 -1.59
C ALA A 58 0.16 -2.83 -2.70
N LYS A 59 0.72 -3.71 -3.51
CA LYS A 59 -0.03 -4.37 -4.59
C LYS A 59 -1.16 -5.23 -4.04
N SER A 60 -0.88 -5.97 -2.98
CA SER A 60 -1.90 -6.83 -2.35
C SER A 60 -3.09 -6.01 -1.87
N LEU A 61 -2.82 -4.84 -1.25
CA LEU A 61 -3.87 -3.96 -0.77
C LEU A 61 -4.68 -3.37 -1.90
N VAL A 62 -4.01 -2.89 -2.95
CA VAL A 62 -4.71 -2.35 -4.12
C VAL A 62 -5.63 -3.41 -4.72
N ASN A 63 -5.12 -4.63 -4.91
CA ASN A 63 -5.93 -5.70 -5.49
C ASN A 63 -7.11 -6.09 -4.62
N GLN A 64 -6.97 -6.11 -3.32
CA GLN A 64 -8.07 -6.40 -2.42
C GLN A 64 -9.14 -5.30 -2.46
N LEU A 65 -8.72 -4.05 -2.47
CA LEU A 65 -9.64 -2.91 -2.39
C LEU A 65 -10.38 -2.67 -3.71
N ILE A 66 -9.75 -2.99 -4.85
CA ILE A 66 -10.42 -2.92 -6.15
C ILE A 66 -11.71 -3.75 -6.15
N GLU A 67 -11.70 -4.89 -5.49
CA GLU A 67 -12.86 -5.76 -5.43
C GLU A 67 -13.93 -5.27 -4.45
N GLN A 68 -13.57 -4.35 -3.56
CA GLN A 68 -14.48 -3.87 -2.51
C GLN A 68 -15.16 -2.55 -2.87
N ASN A 69 -14.53 -1.69 -3.65
CA ASN A 69 -15.08 -0.39 -4.01
C ASN A 69 -14.45 0.13 -5.31
N ASP A 70 -15.02 1.24 -5.82
CA ASP A 70 -14.57 1.86 -7.06
C ASP A 70 -13.72 3.10 -6.82
N LYS A 71 -13.28 3.34 -5.60
CA LYS A 71 -12.51 4.53 -5.26
C LYS A 71 -11.12 4.49 -5.87
N GLU A 72 -10.58 5.67 -6.14
CA GLU A 72 -9.18 5.81 -6.52
C GLU A 72 -8.29 5.54 -5.32
N PHE A 73 -7.01 5.34 -5.58
CA PHE A 73 -6.02 5.10 -4.54
C PHE A 73 -5.13 6.32 -4.39
N GLN A 74 -4.87 6.71 -3.16
CA GLN A 74 -4.04 7.86 -2.85
C GLN A 74 -3.02 7.47 -1.79
N ILE A 75 -1.82 8.00 -1.90
CA ILE A 75 -0.78 7.81 -0.90
C ILE A 75 0.03 9.10 -0.76
N ALA A 76 0.40 9.42 0.47
CA ALA A 76 1.30 10.52 0.75
C ALA A 76 2.71 9.96 0.95
N VAL A 77 3.69 10.59 0.33
CA VAL A 77 5.09 10.17 0.40
C VAL A 77 5.95 11.39 0.67
N GLU A 78 6.80 11.31 1.69
CA GLU A 78 7.74 12.40 1.96
C GLU A 78 8.65 12.61 0.74
N ASP A 79 8.92 13.88 0.42
CA ASP A 79 9.68 14.22 -0.77
C ASP A 79 11.09 13.62 -0.77
N SER A 80 11.67 13.49 0.41
CA SER A 80 13.01 12.90 0.56
C SER A 80 13.03 11.38 0.40
N ASN A 81 11.86 10.72 0.42
CA ASN A 81 11.80 9.26 0.36
C ASN A 81 11.78 8.78 -1.09
N ILE A 82 12.94 8.79 -1.72
CA ILE A 82 13.08 8.43 -3.13
C ILE A 82 12.72 6.97 -3.38
N GLY A 83 13.07 6.09 -2.46
CA GLY A 83 12.73 4.68 -2.59
C GLY A 83 11.23 4.43 -2.65
N ALA A 84 10.47 5.07 -1.76
CA ALA A 84 9.03 4.95 -1.75
C ALA A 84 8.41 5.53 -3.02
N LYS A 85 8.90 6.69 -3.47
CA LYS A 85 8.42 7.30 -4.71
C LYS A 85 8.57 6.35 -5.90
N ARG A 86 9.75 5.73 -6.04
CA ARG A 86 10.00 4.78 -7.12
C ARG A 86 9.09 3.57 -7.03
N LEU A 87 8.89 3.06 -5.82
CA LEU A 87 8.02 1.92 -5.59
C LEU A 87 6.60 2.22 -6.05
N TYR A 88 6.05 3.36 -5.63
CA TYR A 88 4.66 3.68 -5.96
C TYR A 88 4.48 4.00 -7.44
N GLU A 89 5.43 4.69 -8.04
CA GLU A 89 5.38 4.94 -9.48
C GLU A 89 5.43 3.63 -10.27
N LYS A 90 6.25 2.70 -9.84
CA LYS A 90 6.37 1.40 -10.49
C LYS A 90 5.05 0.61 -10.47
N ILE A 91 4.27 0.74 -9.41
CA ILE A 91 3.01 0.01 -9.30
C ILE A 91 1.79 0.83 -9.77
N GLY A 92 2.01 1.94 -10.44
CA GLY A 92 0.96 2.65 -11.14
C GLY A 92 0.49 3.96 -10.51
N PHE A 93 1.10 4.41 -9.43
CA PHE A 93 0.76 5.70 -8.85
C PHE A 93 1.40 6.82 -9.65
N VAL A 94 0.65 7.90 -9.83
CA VAL A 94 1.09 9.08 -10.58
C VAL A 94 1.18 10.26 -9.62
N LYS A 95 2.30 10.97 -9.69
CA LYS A 95 2.55 12.12 -8.84
C LYS A 95 1.56 13.24 -9.13
N GLN A 96 0.86 13.71 -8.09
CA GLN A 96 -0.07 14.85 -8.19
C GLN A 96 0.56 16.11 -7.63
N THR A 97 1.18 15.99 -6.46
CA THR A 97 1.95 17.06 -5.82
C THR A 97 3.26 16.46 -5.36
N GLN A 98 4.10 17.22 -4.70
CA GLN A 98 5.37 16.70 -4.21
C GLN A 98 5.21 15.50 -3.28
N VAL A 99 4.08 15.41 -2.57
CA VAL A 99 3.88 14.38 -1.54
C VAL A 99 2.65 13.50 -1.78
N VAL A 100 1.84 13.75 -2.80
CA VAL A 100 0.61 13.00 -3.03
C VAL A 100 0.67 12.25 -4.35
N TYR A 101 0.39 10.97 -4.30
CA TYR A 101 0.34 10.10 -5.47
C TYR A 101 -1.03 9.46 -5.59
N LEU A 102 -1.55 9.37 -6.81
CA LEU A 102 -2.83 8.75 -7.11
C LEU A 102 -2.68 7.57 -8.05
N ASN A 103 -3.50 6.56 -7.85
CA ASN A 103 -3.65 5.46 -8.78
C ASN A 103 -5.14 5.24 -9.02
N LYS A 104 -5.57 5.45 -10.24
CA LYS A 104 -7.00 5.38 -10.62
C LYS A 104 -7.45 4.02 -11.07
N LYS A 105 -6.53 3.17 -11.49
CA LYS A 105 -6.85 1.91 -12.16
C LYS A 105 -6.41 0.66 -11.40
N GLY A 106 -5.71 0.84 -10.29
CA GLY A 106 -5.15 -0.30 -9.60
C GLY A 106 -3.93 -0.88 -10.31
N VAL A 107 -3.51 -2.05 -9.89
CA VAL A 107 -2.31 -2.73 -10.40
C VAL A 107 -2.74 -3.96 -11.17
N ARG A 108 -2.27 -4.08 -12.43
CA ARG A 108 -2.54 -5.25 -13.24
C ARG A 108 -1.63 -6.40 -12.81
N ASP A 109 -2.13 -7.62 -12.95
CA ASP A 109 -1.34 -8.80 -12.61
C ASP A 109 -0.03 -8.86 -13.38
N SER A 110 -0.03 -8.41 -14.64
CA SER A 110 1.18 -8.40 -15.47
C SER A 110 2.24 -7.43 -14.98
N GLU A 111 1.91 -6.54 -14.06
CA GLU A 111 2.82 -5.55 -13.51
C GLU A 111 3.41 -5.98 -12.17
N VAL A 112 3.02 -7.14 -11.71
CA VAL A 112 3.45 -7.68 -10.42
C VAL A 112 4.81 -8.35 -10.50
#